data_59a97463969f1fca71dd47022f38ede4
#
_entry.id   59a97463969f1fca71dd47022f38ede4
#
_cell.length_a   1.000
_cell.length_b   1.000
_cell.length_c   1.000
_cell.angle_alpha   90.00
_cell.angle_beta   90.00
_cell.angle_gamma   90.00
#
_symmetry.space_group_name_H-M   'P 1'
#
loop_
_entity.id
_entity.type
_entity.pdbx_description
1 polymer ?
#
loop_
_entity_poly.entity_id
_entity_poly.type
_entity_poly.pdbx_seq_one_letter_code
_entity_poly.pdbx_strand_id
1 'polypeptide(L)'
;MGLFGLTFVFSLWRTGSLWWGIGAHTSWNWAQSFLYGVGNSGNMVRYHLLGSHPIGEPLLSGGATGPEGSILVLPTFALLAAAAFFAVPRARRSYPPSVASAVAVADGAADRTAIS
;
A
#
# COMPACT_ATOMS: atom_id res chain seq x y z
N MET A 1 7.35 -8.30 -2.15
CA MET A 1 6.40 -8.24 -1.00
C MET A 1 6.57 -6.99 -0.13
N GLY A 2 7.77 -6.49 0.14
CA GLY A 2 7.98 -5.34 1.03
C GLY A 2 7.35 -4.01 0.58
N LEU A 3 7.39 -3.70 -0.72
CA LEU A 3 6.86 -2.44 -1.25
C LEU A 3 5.34 -2.29 -1.05
N PHE A 4 4.58 -3.38 -1.17
CA PHE A 4 3.15 -3.35 -0.90
C PHE A 4 2.83 -3.14 0.57
N GLY A 5 3.67 -3.65 1.47
CA GLY A 5 3.58 -3.34 2.91
C GLY A 5 3.64 -1.84 3.17
N LEU A 6 4.52 -1.11 2.47
CA LEU A 6 4.62 0.35 2.58
C LEU A 6 3.34 1.07 2.12
N THR A 7 2.64 0.56 1.09
CA THR A 7 1.36 1.13 0.66
C THR A 7 0.28 1.02 1.73
N PHE A 8 0.24 -0.08 2.48
CA PHE A 8 -0.70 -0.24 3.59
C PHE A 8 -0.36 0.69 4.75
N VAL A 9 0.92 0.80 5.12
CA VAL A 9 1.38 1.74 6.17
C VAL A 9 1.06 3.18 5.76
N PHE A 10 1.36 3.55 4.52
CA PHE A 10 1.05 4.88 3.99
C PHE A 10 -0.46 5.16 4.00
N SER A 11 -1.28 4.20 3.57
CA SER A 11 -2.73 4.30 3.57
C SER A 11 -3.26 4.57 4.99
N LEU A 12 -2.82 3.77 5.95
CA LEU A 12 -3.23 3.92 7.35
C LEU A 12 -2.78 5.26 7.94
N TRP A 13 -1.52 5.63 7.69
CA TRP A 13 -0.97 6.90 8.16
C TRP A 13 -1.68 8.12 7.57
N ARG A 14 -1.99 8.09 6.27
CA ARG A 14 -2.56 9.22 5.54
C ARG A 14 -4.06 9.36 5.73
N THR A 15 -4.79 8.25 5.68
CA THR A 15 -6.26 8.23 5.66
C THR A 15 -6.90 7.70 6.93
N GLY A 16 -6.13 7.07 7.82
CA GLY A 16 -6.66 6.34 8.98
C GLY A 16 -7.36 5.03 8.60
N SER A 17 -7.26 4.59 7.34
CA SER A 17 -7.94 3.42 6.80
C SER A 17 -7.02 2.60 5.91
N LEU A 18 -7.21 1.28 5.91
CA LEU A 18 -6.49 0.35 5.02
C LEU A 18 -7.16 0.19 3.65
N TRP A 19 -8.39 0.67 3.47
CA TRP A 19 -9.16 0.43 2.25
C TRP A 19 -8.49 0.94 0.98
N TRP A 20 -7.80 2.07 1.07
CA TRP A 20 -7.06 2.61 -0.07
C TRP A 20 -5.89 1.69 -0.46
N GLY A 21 -5.13 1.19 0.53
CA GLY A 21 -4.04 0.24 0.31
C GLY A 21 -4.53 -1.10 -0.25
N ILE A 22 -5.65 -1.62 0.28
CA ILE A 22 -6.29 -2.84 -0.20
C ILE A 22 -6.72 -2.67 -1.67
N GLY A 23 -7.40 -1.57 -2.00
CA GLY A 23 -7.83 -1.27 -3.36
C GLY A 23 -6.67 -1.19 -4.34
N ALA A 24 -5.61 -0.47 -3.99
CA ALA A 24 -4.42 -0.33 -4.82
C ALA A 24 -3.72 -1.69 -5.07
N HIS A 25 -3.54 -2.48 -4.01
CA HIS A 25 -2.92 -3.80 -4.13
C HIS A 25 -3.75 -4.79 -4.96
N THR A 26 -5.05 -4.82 -4.71
CA THR A 26 -5.98 -5.69 -5.46
C THR A 26 -6.03 -5.31 -6.94
N SER A 27 -6.11 -4.01 -7.24
CA SER A 27 -6.12 -3.53 -8.62
C SER A 27 -4.83 -3.86 -9.37
N TRP A 28 -3.69 -3.74 -8.69
CA TRP A 28 -2.39 -4.12 -9.23
C TRP A 28 -2.33 -5.61 -9.57
N ASN A 29 -2.69 -6.48 -8.63
CA ASN A 29 -2.69 -7.92 -8.84
C ASN A 29 -3.67 -8.34 -9.94
N TRP A 30 -4.86 -7.73 -9.98
CA TRP A 30 -5.84 -7.99 -11.02
C TRP A 30 -5.32 -7.59 -12.40
N ALA A 31 -4.70 -6.41 -12.52
CA ALA A 31 -4.15 -5.95 -13.78
C ALA A 31 -3.03 -6.86 -14.27
N GLN A 32 -2.09 -7.24 -13.41
CA GLN A 32 -1.01 -8.14 -13.78
C GLN A 32 -1.52 -9.52 -14.22
N SER A 33 -2.33 -10.15 -13.39
CA SER A 33 -2.71 -11.53 -13.57
C SER A 33 -3.78 -11.71 -14.63
N PHE A 34 -4.86 -10.91 -14.57
CA PHE A 34 -6.00 -11.07 -15.45
C PHE A 34 -5.90 -10.23 -16.72
N LEU A 35 -5.57 -8.93 -16.61
CA LEU A 35 -5.55 -8.07 -17.77
C LEU A 35 -4.35 -8.35 -18.68
N TYR A 36 -3.15 -8.33 -18.13
CA TYR A 36 -1.91 -8.50 -18.91
C TYR A 36 -1.44 -9.94 -19.02
N GLY A 37 -1.86 -10.84 -18.15
CA GLY A 37 -1.43 -12.24 -18.17
C GLY A 37 0.06 -12.41 -17.92
N VAL A 38 0.66 -11.57 -17.09
CA VAL A 38 2.05 -11.68 -16.66
C VAL A 38 2.14 -12.36 -15.29
N GLY A 39 3.32 -12.92 -14.99
CA GLY A 39 3.57 -13.50 -13.67
C GLY A 39 3.34 -12.49 -12.56
N ASN A 40 2.70 -12.94 -11.48
CA ASN A 40 2.49 -12.18 -10.26
C ASN A 40 3.19 -12.92 -9.13
N SER A 41 4.30 -12.38 -8.64
CA SER A 41 5.18 -13.03 -7.66
C SER A 41 5.57 -14.48 -8.07
N GLY A 42 5.80 -14.71 -9.35
CA GLY A 42 6.13 -16.02 -9.92
C GLY A 42 4.95 -16.94 -10.21
N ASN A 43 3.71 -16.52 -9.91
CA ASN A 43 2.52 -17.31 -10.21
C ASN A 43 1.84 -16.80 -11.48
N MET A 44 1.41 -17.75 -12.33
CA MET A 44 0.66 -17.48 -13.56
C MET A 44 -0.81 -17.89 -13.38
N VAL A 45 -1.72 -17.02 -13.77
CA VAL A 45 -3.16 -17.33 -13.80
C VAL A 45 -3.51 -17.95 -15.14
N ARG A 46 -4.32 -19.00 -15.10
CA ARG A 46 -4.69 -19.79 -16.29
C ARG A 46 -5.53 -19.02 -17.30
N TYR A 47 -6.36 -18.10 -16.82
CA TYR A 47 -7.25 -17.29 -17.64
C TYR A 47 -6.87 -15.82 -17.53
N HIS A 48 -6.49 -15.24 -18.67
CA HIS A 48 -6.11 -13.83 -18.79
C HIS A 48 -6.62 -13.26 -20.12
N LEU A 49 -6.81 -11.97 -20.16
CA LEU A 49 -7.33 -11.28 -21.34
C LEU A 49 -6.26 -11.08 -22.41
N LEU A 50 -5.06 -10.69 -22.00
CA LEU A 50 -3.90 -10.47 -22.86
C LEU A 50 -2.79 -11.47 -22.48
N GLY A 51 -2.13 -12.04 -23.46
CA GLY A 51 -0.94 -12.89 -23.25
C GLY A 51 0.32 -12.05 -23.42
N SER A 52 0.83 -11.49 -22.33
CA SER A 52 2.07 -10.70 -22.37
C SER A 52 3.24 -11.51 -21.85
N HIS A 53 4.37 -11.43 -22.55
CA HIS A 53 5.60 -12.08 -22.15
C HIS A 53 6.67 -11.01 -21.91
N PRO A 54 7.31 -10.98 -20.73
CA PRO A 54 8.41 -10.07 -20.48
C PRO A 54 9.58 -10.41 -21.43
N ILE A 55 10.04 -9.40 -22.17
CA ILE A 55 11.15 -9.51 -23.12
C ILE A 55 12.29 -8.64 -22.62
N GLY A 56 13.53 -9.10 -22.75
CA GLY A 56 14.74 -8.37 -22.40
C GLY A 56 15.35 -8.79 -21.06
N GLU A 57 16.26 -7.96 -20.57
CA GLU A 57 17.01 -8.22 -19.34
C GLU A 57 16.07 -8.43 -18.13
N PRO A 58 16.25 -9.51 -17.36
CA PRO A 58 15.39 -9.80 -16.20
C PRO A 58 15.33 -8.67 -15.19
N LEU A 59 16.39 -7.88 -15.04
CA LEU A 59 16.45 -6.73 -14.15
C LEU A 59 15.46 -5.62 -14.55
N LEU A 60 15.22 -5.45 -15.84
CA LEU A 60 14.31 -4.44 -16.39
C LEU A 60 12.90 -5.01 -16.58
N SER A 61 12.79 -6.23 -17.08
CA SER A 61 11.52 -6.88 -17.40
C SER A 61 10.85 -7.55 -16.20
N GLY A 62 11.60 -7.83 -15.13
CA GLY A 62 11.15 -8.62 -13.98
C GLY A 62 11.23 -10.13 -14.19
N GLY A 63 11.55 -10.58 -15.42
CA GLY A 63 11.73 -12.00 -15.74
C GLY A 63 10.54 -12.87 -15.33
N ALA A 64 10.81 -14.03 -14.76
CA ALA A 64 9.79 -14.98 -14.30
C ALA A 64 8.95 -14.50 -13.10
N THR A 65 9.46 -13.52 -12.35
CA THR A 65 8.74 -12.95 -11.19
C THR A 65 7.61 -12.03 -11.63
N GLY A 66 7.70 -11.50 -12.85
CA GLY A 66 6.81 -10.47 -13.38
C GLY A 66 7.31 -9.07 -13.06
N PRO A 67 6.53 -8.02 -13.38
CA PRO A 67 6.92 -6.63 -13.22
C PRO A 67 7.41 -6.25 -11.82
N GLU A 68 6.99 -6.98 -10.80
CA GLU A 68 7.44 -6.79 -9.41
C GLU A 68 8.92 -7.10 -9.19
N GLY A 69 9.53 -7.91 -10.06
CA GLY A 69 10.96 -8.21 -10.06
C GLY A 69 11.81 -7.18 -10.79
N SER A 70 11.17 -6.21 -11.44
CA SER A 70 11.85 -5.16 -12.19
C SER A 70 12.34 -4.04 -11.28
N ILE A 71 13.53 -3.49 -11.56
CA ILE A 71 14.02 -2.29 -10.88
C ILE A 71 13.12 -1.06 -11.16
N LEU A 72 12.38 -1.07 -12.26
CA LEU A 72 11.44 0.00 -12.62
C LEU A 72 10.23 0.08 -11.68
N VAL A 73 10.00 -0.96 -10.88
CA VAL A 73 8.94 -0.94 -9.86
C VAL A 73 9.20 0.12 -8.79
N LEU A 74 10.47 0.39 -8.46
CA LEU A 74 10.84 1.38 -7.45
C LEU A 74 10.39 2.81 -7.81
N PRO A 75 10.79 3.38 -8.98
CA PRO A 75 10.31 4.70 -9.36
C PRO A 75 8.80 4.74 -9.60
N THR A 76 8.19 3.65 -10.07
CA THR A 76 6.73 3.56 -10.25
C THR A 76 6.02 3.70 -8.91
N PHE A 77 6.45 2.96 -7.89
CA PHE A 77 5.88 3.10 -6.55
C PHE A 77 6.14 4.47 -5.92
N ALA A 78 7.32 5.05 -6.13
CA ALA A 78 7.62 6.40 -5.67
C ALA A 78 6.67 7.44 -6.28
N LEU A 79 6.42 7.35 -7.59
CA LEU A 79 5.46 8.21 -8.29
C LEU A 79 4.03 8.01 -7.79
N LEU A 80 3.60 6.77 -7.62
CA LEU A 80 2.26 6.46 -7.08
C LEU A 80 2.10 6.96 -5.65
N ALA A 81 3.11 6.79 -4.81
CA ALA A 81 3.10 7.31 -3.45
C ALA A 81 3.04 8.85 -3.42
N ALA A 82 3.81 9.52 -4.29
CA ALA A 82 3.78 10.96 -4.43
C ALA A 82 2.40 11.43 -4.93
N ALA A 83 1.86 10.81 -5.97
CA ALA A 83 0.53 11.13 -6.49
C ALA A 83 -0.55 10.94 -5.42
N ALA A 84 -0.50 9.84 -4.68
CA ALA A 84 -1.43 9.58 -3.59
C ALA A 84 -1.25 10.59 -2.44
N PHE A 85 -0.02 11.01 -2.15
CA PHE A 85 0.26 12.02 -1.13
C PHE A 85 -0.43 13.35 -1.44
N PHE A 86 -0.43 13.77 -2.70
CA PHE A 86 -1.06 15.02 -3.12
C PHE A 86 -2.57 14.87 -3.37
N ALA A 87 -3.03 13.74 -3.92
CA ALA A 87 -4.41 13.52 -4.30
C ALA A 87 -5.31 13.09 -3.12
N VAL A 88 -4.76 12.37 -2.12
CA VAL A 88 -5.55 11.84 -1.00
C VAL A 88 -5.51 12.81 0.19
N PRO A 89 -6.63 13.42 0.58
CA PRO A 89 -6.70 14.28 1.75
C PRO A 89 -6.31 13.54 3.03
N ARG A 90 -5.65 14.23 3.95
CA ARG A 90 -5.44 13.69 5.30
C ARG A 90 -6.78 13.54 6.01
N ALA A 91 -7.10 12.34 6.47
CA ALA A 91 -8.22 12.16 7.38
C ALA A 91 -7.94 12.92 8.68
N ARG A 92 -8.89 13.72 9.12
CA ARG A 92 -8.88 14.22 10.51
C ARG A 92 -9.07 13.00 11.40
N ARG A 93 -8.11 12.72 12.27
CA ARG A 93 -8.24 11.68 13.29
C ARG A 93 -9.30 12.12 14.28
N SER A 94 -10.55 11.78 14.03
CA SER A 94 -11.61 11.90 15.01
C SER A 94 -11.59 10.62 15.84
N TYR A 95 -11.01 10.66 17.02
CA TYR A 95 -11.17 9.56 17.96
C TYR A 95 -12.65 9.48 18.38
N PRO A 96 -13.24 8.27 18.46
CA PRO A 96 -14.57 8.15 19.06
C PRO A 96 -14.57 8.75 20.46
N PRO A 97 -15.68 9.37 20.89
CA PRO A 97 -15.76 10.07 22.18
C PRO A 97 -15.29 9.24 23.37
N SER A 98 -15.52 7.91 23.33
CA SER A 98 -15.07 6.97 24.36
C SER A 98 -13.54 6.89 24.47
N VAL A 99 -12.83 6.95 23.36
CA VAL A 99 -11.35 6.91 23.35
C VAL A 99 -10.78 8.27 23.75
N ALA A 100 -11.40 9.35 23.27
CA ALA A 100 -10.99 10.71 23.66
C ALA A 100 -11.11 10.95 25.15
N SER A 101 -12.19 10.48 25.77
CA SER A 101 -12.38 10.57 27.24
C SER A 101 -11.39 9.69 28.00
N ALA A 102 -11.09 8.51 27.53
CA ALA A 102 -10.11 7.62 28.17
C ALA A 102 -8.68 8.21 28.12
N VAL A 103 -8.30 8.82 27.00
CA VAL A 103 -6.99 9.49 26.86
C VAL A 103 -6.93 10.71 27.79
N ALA A 104 -7.96 11.52 27.86
CA ALA A 104 -8.00 12.69 28.75
C ALA A 104 -7.91 12.30 30.23
N VAL A 105 -8.54 11.20 30.63
CA VAL A 105 -8.45 10.67 31.99
C VAL A 105 -7.04 10.18 32.31
N ALA A 106 -6.38 9.50 31.34
CA ALA A 106 -5.01 9.00 31.52
C ALA A 106 -4.02 10.16 31.66
N ASP A 107 -4.15 11.22 30.85
CA ASP A 107 -3.30 12.41 30.91
C ASP A 107 -3.50 13.17 32.23
N GLY A 108 -4.74 13.34 32.70
CA GLY A 108 -5.05 13.97 33.97
C GLY A 108 -4.57 13.16 35.20
N ALA A 109 -4.48 11.84 35.08
CA ALA A 109 -3.91 11.00 36.14
C ALA A 109 -2.39 11.11 36.19
N ALA A 110 -1.72 11.20 35.01
CA ALA A 110 -0.27 11.37 34.93
C ALA A 110 0.21 12.70 35.52
N ASP A 111 -0.53 13.77 35.29
CA ASP A 111 -0.22 15.11 35.81
C ASP A 111 -0.32 15.17 37.36
N ARG A 112 -1.27 14.46 37.95
CA ARG A 112 -1.44 14.39 39.42
C ARG A 112 -0.34 13.65 40.13
N THR A 113 0.30 12.68 39.48
CA THR A 113 1.43 11.93 40.05
C THR A 113 2.76 12.67 39.91
N ALA A 114 2.85 13.66 39.03
CA ALA A 114 4.04 14.48 38.86
C ALA A 114 4.16 15.61 39.90
N ILE A 115 3.10 15.90 40.68
CA ILE A 115 3.03 17.02 41.64
C ILE A 115 3.11 16.54 43.11
N SER A 116 3.17 15.22 43.33
CA SER A 116 3.32 14.60 44.64
C SER A 116 4.77 14.17 44.90
#